data_ebba5203124823c9a87c948bae18f957
#
_entry.id   ebba5203124823c9a87c948bae18f957
#
_cell.length_a   1.000
_cell.length_b   1.000
_cell.length_c   1.000
_cell.angle_alpha   90.00
_cell.angle_beta   90.00
_cell.angle_gamma   90.00
#
_symmetry.space_group_name_H-M   'P 1'
#
loop_
_entity.id
_entity.type
_entity.pdbx_description
1 polymer ?
#
loop_
_entity_poly.entity_id
_entity_poly.type
_entity_poly.pdbx_seq_one_letter_code
_entity_poly.pdbx_strand_id
1 'polypeptide(L)'
;FGFMAPPTSEVASNHPDWLTQKQDGSQTSIGAGGEVVWLNPFHPEVQQFITELVLEITTQYNADGIQFDDHMSLPSEFGYDEYTVALYTKETKKAPPKDFQNPAWVQWRANKITAFMSQLNQSVKAVKPHAIFSISPNYYEFAYKHHLQDWLTWVRLDSADELIVQVYRSNLESFVDKLNRPEMQEAQQKIPTGVGIMTGLRNNPVPIQQIKSQVQAVQEYGLGVAFFYYESLWEYAPEPLAHRLSQFS
;
A
#
# COMPACT_ATOMS: atom_id res chain seq x y z
N PHE A 1 4.30 5.65 4.27
CA PHE A 1 3.36 5.83 5.38
C PHE A 1 1.92 5.78 4.87
N GLY A 2 0.92 5.84 5.76
CA GLY A 2 -0.48 5.75 5.37
C GLY A 2 -1.40 6.00 6.57
N PHE A 3 -2.54 5.31 6.58
CA PHE A 3 -3.56 5.50 7.63
C PHE A 3 -3.34 4.64 8.89
N MET A 4 -2.35 3.77 8.91
CA MET A 4 -2.03 2.93 10.06
C MET A 4 -1.17 3.69 11.07
N ALA A 5 -1.49 3.54 12.37
CA ALA A 5 -0.75 4.14 13.46
C ALA A 5 -0.65 3.19 14.67
N PRO A 6 0.38 3.32 15.51
CA PRO A 6 0.38 2.67 16.83
C PRO A 6 -0.76 3.21 17.70
N PRO A 7 -1.43 2.39 18.52
CA PRO A 7 -2.51 2.85 19.41
C PRO A 7 -2.06 3.93 20.41
N THR A 8 -0.76 3.92 20.75
CA THR A 8 -0.15 4.88 21.69
C THR A 8 0.44 6.11 21.01
N SER A 9 0.25 6.27 19.70
CA SER A 9 0.74 7.46 18.99
C SER A 9 -0.02 8.71 19.42
N GLU A 10 0.66 9.87 19.33
CA GLU A 10 0.03 11.16 19.66
C GLU A 10 -1.20 11.42 18.77
N VAL A 11 -1.13 11.07 17.48
CA VAL A 11 -2.27 11.27 16.58
C VAL A 11 -3.48 10.43 16.99
N ALA A 12 -3.28 9.17 17.37
CA ALA A 12 -4.39 8.31 17.83
C ALA A 12 -4.95 8.77 19.19
N SER A 13 -4.08 9.23 20.09
CA SER A 13 -4.46 9.66 21.44
C SER A 13 -5.18 11.02 21.44
N ASN A 14 -4.74 11.94 20.59
CA ASN A 14 -5.29 13.29 20.52
C ASN A 14 -6.55 13.38 19.63
N HIS A 15 -6.72 12.43 18.70
CA HIS A 15 -7.82 12.39 17.73
C HIS A 15 -8.52 11.03 17.73
N PRO A 16 -9.16 10.61 18.83
CA PRO A 16 -9.89 9.34 18.88
C PRO A 16 -11.09 9.31 17.91
N ASP A 17 -11.63 10.45 17.54
CA ASP A 17 -12.67 10.66 16.54
C ASP A 17 -12.20 10.42 15.09
N TRP A 18 -10.91 10.43 14.85
CA TRP A 18 -10.32 10.07 13.56
C TRP A 18 -10.17 8.55 13.36
N LEU A 19 -10.33 7.76 14.40
CA LEU A 19 -10.15 6.31 14.32
C LEU A 19 -11.39 5.63 13.75
N THR A 20 -11.17 4.73 12.80
CA THR A 20 -12.24 3.90 12.26
C THR A 20 -12.47 2.66 13.13
N GLN A 21 -13.60 1.98 12.92
CA GLN A 21 -14.03 0.83 13.71
C GLN A 21 -14.44 -0.33 12.83
N LYS A 22 -14.34 -1.54 13.38
CA LYS A 22 -14.99 -2.74 12.88
C LYS A 22 -16.46 -2.76 13.31
N GLN A 23 -17.22 -3.72 12.78
CA GLN A 23 -18.65 -3.83 13.09
C GLN A 23 -18.96 -4.11 14.56
N ASP A 24 -18.05 -4.77 15.28
CA ASP A 24 -18.16 -5.06 16.71
C ASP A 24 -17.72 -3.88 17.60
N GLY A 25 -17.33 -2.75 17.00
CA GLY A 25 -16.85 -1.55 17.69
C GLY A 25 -15.36 -1.57 18.01
N SER A 26 -14.63 -2.65 17.71
CA SER A 26 -13.18 -2.69 17.92
C SER A 26 -12.45 -1.78 16.94
N GLN A 27 -11.41 -1.09 17.42
CA GLN A 27 -10.61 -0.13 16.64
C GLN A 27 -9.25 -0.67 16.26
N THR A 28 -8.87 -1.85 16.76
CA THR A 28 -7.52 -2.39 16.60
C THR A 28 -7.47 -3.59 15.67
N SER A 29 -6.31 -3.78 15.06
CA SER A 29 -5.92 -4.99 14.34
C SER A 29 -4.47 -5.35 14.68
N ILE A 30 -4.05 -6.55 14.33
CA ILE A 30 -2.67 -7.00 14.54
C ILE A 30 -1.89 -6.83 13.24
N GLY A 31 -0.92 -5.94 13.26
CA GLY A 31 0.06 -5.77 12.20
C GLY A 31 1.37 -6.52 12.49
N ALA A 32 2.32 -6.46 11.60
CA ALA A 32 3.63 -7.11 11.74
C ALA A 32 4.42 -6.61 12.98
N GLY A 33 4.21 -5.36 13.39
CA GLY A 33 4.86 -4.73 14.54
C GLY A 33 4.05 -4.80 15.84
N GLY A 34 2.90 -5.47 15.88
CA GLY A 34 2.01 -5.54 17.03
C GLY A 34 0.62 -4.94 16.76
N GLU A 35 -0.04 -4.50 17.84
CA GLU A 35 -1.37 -3.90 17.74
C GLU A 35 -1.31 -2.52 17.06
N VAL A 36 -2.24 -2.27 16.15
CA VAL A 36 -2.35 -1.03 15.39
C VAL A 36 -3.80 -0.53 15.34
N VAL A 37 -3.97 0.77 15.14
CA VAL A 37 -5.23 1.43 14.82
C VAL A 37 -5.17 2.02 13.42
N TRP A 38 -6.35 2.36 12.87
CA TRP A 38 -6.46 2.92 11.53
C TRP A 38 -7.19 4.27 11.60
N LEU A 39 -6.52 5.30 11.09
CA LEU A 39 -7.14 6.59 10.82
C LEU A 39 -8.18 6.40 9.71
N ASN A 40 -9.32 7.02 9.85
CA ASN A 40 -10.41 6.91 8.89
C ASN A 40 -10.09 7.65 7.57
N PRO A 41 -9.81 6.95 6.45
CA PRO A 41 -9.46 7.59 5.19
C PRO A 41 -10.62 8.38 4.56
N PHE A 42 -11.83 8.27 5.12
CA PHE A 42 -13.02 8.97 4.65
C PHE A 42 -13.27 10.27 5.42
N HIS A 43 -12.59 10.47 6.56
CA HIS A 43 -12.72 11.65 7.38
C HIS A 43 -11.94 12.84 6.77
N PRO A 44 -12.54 14.00 6.53
CA PRO A 44 -11.89 15.11 5.83
C PRO A 44 -10.67 15.66 6.58
N GLU A 45 -10.69 15.70 7.91
CA GLU A 45 -9.54 16.16 8.70
C GLU A 45 -8.37 15.18 8.63
N VAL A 46 -8.63 13.86 8.56
CA VAL A 46 -7.58 12.85 8.31
C VAL A 46 -6.98 13.02 6.93
N GLN A 47 -7.80 13.26 5.91
CA GLN A 47 -7.32 13.52 4.55
C GLN A 47 -6.48 14.79 4.50
N GLN A 48 -6.91 15.85 5.18
CA GLN A 48 -6.14 17.09 5.30
C GLN A 48 -4.81 16.85 5.99
N PHE A 49 -4.80 16.20 7.15
CA PHE A 49 -3.59 15.87 7.90
C PHE A 49 -2.57 15.09 7.08
N ILE A 50 -3.00 14.03 6.38
CA ILE A 50 -2.12 13.25 5.48
C ILE A 50 -1.61 14.13 4.33
N THR A 51 -2.46 14.97 3.77
CA THR A 51 -2.07 15.87 2.68
C THR A 51 -1.01 16.87 3.13
N GLU A 52 -1.17 17.47 4.30
CA GLU A 52 -0.21 18.42 4.88
C GLU A 52 1.16 17.77 5.13
N LEU A 53 1.18 16.55 5.69
CA LEU A 53 2.43 15.80 5.87
C LEU A 53 3.14 15.50 4.54
N VAL A 54 2.38 15.11 3.51
CA VAL A 54 2.93 14.84 2.18
C VAL A 54 3.47 16.11 1.54
N LEU A 55 2.74 17.21 1.64
CA LEU A 55 3.16 18.50 1.11
C LEU A 55 4.39 19.05 1.86
N GLU A 56 4.48 18.85 3.16
CA GLU A 56 5.69 19.21 3.93
C GLU A 56 6.91 18.46 3.37
N ILE A 57 6.81 17.12 3.22
CA ILE A 57 7.92 16.31 2.68
C ILE A 57 8.32 16.79 1.28
N THR A 58 7.36 17.01 0.42
CA THR A 58 7.63 17.35 -0.99
C THR A 58 8.13 18.79 -1.19
N THR A 59 7.82 19.71 -0.27
CA THR A 59 8.22 21.12 -0.37
C THR A 59 9.43 21.49 0.47
N GLN A 60 9.60 20.88 1.65
CA GLN A 60 10.67 21.27 2.59
C GLN A 60 11.91 20.38 2.49
N TYR A 61 11.81 19.21 1.86
CA TYR A 61 12.93 18.31 1.70
C TYR A 61 13.30 18.14 0.22
N ASN A 62 14.58 17.85 -0.04
CA ASN A 62 15.07 17.62 -1.40
C ASN A 62 14.77 16.18 -1.86
N ALA A 63 13.47 15.83 -1.89
CA ALA A 63 12.99 14.54 -2.35
C ALA A 63 12.51 14.62 -3.80
N ASP A 64 12.91 13.67 -4.65
CA ASP A 64 12.46 13.61 -6.06
C ASP A 64 11.02 13.08 -6.20
N GLY A 65 10.48 12.49 -5.16
CA GLY A 65 9.12 11.97 -5.12
C GLY A 65 8.73 11.43 -3.76
N ILE A 66 7.58 10.81 -3.71
CA ILE A 66 7.05 10.16 -2.50
C ILE A 66 6.44 8.80 -2.88
N GLN A 67 6.64 7.79 -2.04
CA GLN A 67 6.04 6.48 -2.23
C GLN A 67 5.11 6.12 -1.09
N PHE A 68 3.97 5.56 -1.44
CA PHE A 68 2.97 5.01 -0.51
C PHE A 68 2.91 3.50 -0.65
N ASP A 69 2.95 2.81 0.46
CA ASP A 69 2.88 1.36 0.52
C ASP A 69 1.45 0.83 0.74
N ASP A 70 1.32 -0.41 1.17
CA ASP A 70 0.05 -1.05 1.48
C ASP A 70 -0.66 -0.49 2.73
N HIS A 71 -0.04 0.45 3.47
CA HIS A 71 -0.69 1.17 4.57
C HIS A 71 -1.49 2.41 4.13
N MET A 72 -1.34 2.85 2.87
CA MET A 72 -2.26 3.84 2.27
C MET A 72 -3.56 3.13 1.83
N SER A 73 -4.23 2.55 2.80
CA SER A 73 -5.33 1.61 2.64
C SER A 73 -6.22 1.57 3.88
N LEU A 74 -7.28 0.78 3.82
CA LEU A 74 -8.06 0.40 4.98
C LEU A 74 -8.37 -1.10 4.91
N PRO A 75 -8.06 -1.89 5.94
CA PRO A 75 -8.50 -3.28 5.97
C PRO A 75 -10.02 -3.36 5.85
N SER A 76 -10.51 -4.27 5.00
CA SER A 76 -11.90 -4.31 4.59
C SER A 76 -12.90 -4.57 5.74
N GLU A 77 -12.44 -5.04 6.88
CA GLU A 77 -13.24 -5.23 8.09
C GLU A 77 -13.60 -3.93 8.82
N PHE A 78 -12.92 -2.81 8.49
CA PHE A 78 -13.16 -1.48 9.06
C PHE A 78 -14.13 -0.63 8.23
N GLY A 79 -14.48 0.55 8.76
CA GLY A 79 -15.39 1.50 8.13
C GLY A 79 -16.79 1.44 8.71
N TYR A 80 -16.96 0.94 9.94
CA TYR A 80 -18.25 0.91 10.66
C TYR A 80 -18.31 1.94 11.79
N ASP A 81 -17.41 2.91 11.81
CA ASP A 81 -17.48 4.08 12.66
C ASP A 81 -18.67 4.99 12.29
N GLU A 82 -19.09 5.81 13.22
CA GLU A 82 -20.29 6.66 13.09
C GLU A 82 -20.19 7.58 11.85
N TYR A 83 -19.01 8.19 11.62
CA TYR A 83 -18.81 9.08 10.48
C TYR A 83 -19.00 8.36 9.14
N THR A 84 -18.36 7.21 8.99
CA THR A 84 -18.43 6.42 7.75
C THR A 84 -19.82 5.88 7.48
N VAL A 85 -20.49 5.39 8.52
CA VAL A 85 -21.89 4.92 8.44
C VAL A 85 -22.84 6.05 8.02
N ALA A 86 -22.70 7.23 8.62
CA ALA A 86 -23.49 8.40 8.26
C ALA A 86 -23.25 8.84 6.82
N LEU A 87 -21.97 8.89 6.39
CA LEU A 87 -21.59 9.26 5.03
C LEU A 87 -22.18 8.28 3.99
N TYR A 88 -22.01 6.97 4.22
CA TYR A 88 -22.57 5.95 3.34
C TYR A 88 -24.08 6.05 3.24
N THR A 89 -24.76 6.20 4.38
CA THR A 89 -26.22 6.32 4.45
C THR A 89 -26.71 7.57 3.73
N LYS A 90 -26.01 8.69 3.89
CA LYS A 90 -26.33 9.96 3.20
C LYS A 90 -26.25 9.80 1.67
N GLU A 91 -25.21 9.13 1.17
CA GLU A 91 -24.97 8.98 -0.26
C GLU A 91 -25.83 7.89 -0.91
N THR A 92 -26.01 6.75 -0.25
CA THR A 92 -26.68 5.58 -0.84
C THR A 92 -28.13 5.39 -0.41
N LYS A 93 -28.57 6.11 0.62
CA LYS A 93 -29.89 5.92 1.29
C LYS A 93 -30.07 4.53 1.89
N LYS A 94 -28.98 3.83 2.17
CA LYS A 94 -28.95 2.47 2.75
C LYS A 94 -28.00 2.41 3.92
N ALA A 95 -28.26 1.52 4.88
CA ALA A 95 -27.28 1.16 5.90
C ALA A 95 -26.13 0.34 5.28
N PRO A 96 -24.91 0.45 5.84
CA PRO A 96 -23.82 -0.41 5.42
C PRO A 96 -24.18 -1.90 5.55
N PRO A 97 -23.76 -2.75 4.58
CA PRO A 97 -23.92 -4.19 4.70
C PRO A 97 -23.21 -4.75 5.94
N LYS A 98 -23.81 -5.79 6.56
CA LYS A 98 -23.18 -6.51 7.67
C LYS A 98 -21.97 -7.33 7.20
N ASP A 99 -22.03 -7.86 6.00
CA ASP A 99 -20.88 -8.51 5.38
C ASP A 99 -19.89 -7.44 4.88
N PHE A 100 -18.74 -7.35 5.54
CA PHE A 100 -17.70 -6.38 5.18
C PHE A 100 -17.07 -6.66 3.79
N GLN A 101 -17.23 -7.89 3.27
CA GLN A 101 -16.83 -8.29 1.91
C GLN A 101 -17.92 -8.08 0.85
N ASN A 102 -19.07 -7.52 1.23
CA ASN A 102 -20.11 -7.21 0.25
C ASN A 102 -19.54 -6.36 -0.88
N PRO A 103 -19.68 -6.76 -2.16
CA PRO A 103 -19.03 -6.08 -3.28
C PRO A 103 -19.35 -4.59 -3.41
N ALA A 104 -20.61 -4.20 -3.16
CA ALA A 104 -21.01 -2.79 -3.22
C ALA A 104 -20.37 -1.95 -2.09
N TRP A 105 -20.21 -2.55 -0.90
CA TRP A 105 -19.56 -1.92 0.24
C TRP A 105 -18.04 -1.80 0.07
N VAL A 106 -17.40 -2.85 -0.45
CA VAL A 106 -15.97 -2.83 -0.83
C VAL A 106 -15.74 -1.75 -1.88
N GLN A 107 -16.51 -1.75 -2.94
CA GLN A 107 -16.36 -0.79 -4.03
C GLN A 107 -16.56 0.66 -3.56
N TRP A 108 -17.59 0.94 -2.74
CA TRP A 108 -17.83 2.30 -2.25
C TRP A 108 -16.65 2.82 -1.45
N ARG A 109 -16.12 2.02 -0.51
CA ARG A 109 -14.96 2.40 0.30
C ARG A 109 -13.69 2.55 -0.55
N ALA A 110 -13.43 1.62 -1.46
CA ALA A 110 -12.30 1.70 -2.41
C ALA A 110 -12.39 2.94 -3.29
N ASN A 111 -13.58 3.31 -3.78
CA ASN A 111 -13.80 4.54 -4.55
C ASN A 111 -13.48 5.81 -3.73
N LYS A 112 -13.76 5.81 -2.42
CA LYS A 112 -13.41 6.95 -1.55
C LYS A 112 -11.90 7.09 -1.40
N ILE A 113 -11.18 5.97 -1.20
CA ILE A 113 -9.71 5.99 -1.16
C ILE A 113 -9.15 6.42 -2.52
N THR A 114 -9.70 5.93 -3.61
CA THR A 114 -9.32 6.34 -4.98
C THR A 114 -9.47 7.86 -5.18
N ALA A 115 -10.60 8.43 -4.75
CA ALA A 115 -10.83 9.87 -4.84
C ALA A 115 -9.79 10.66 -4.03
N PHE A 116 -9.47 10.21 -2.82
CA PHE A 116 -8.43 10.83 -2.00
C PHE A 116 -7.04 10.71 -2.64
N MET A 117 -6.67 9.54 -3.16
CA MET A 117 -5.38 9.34 -3.83
C MET A 117 -5.22 10.27 -5.05
N SER A 118 -6.28 10.45 -5.84
CA SER A 118 -6.26 11.38 -6.97
C SER A 118 -6.11 12.84 -6.51
N GLN A 119 -6.80 13.24 -5.46
CA GLN A 119 -6.68 14.57 -4.87
C GLN A 119 -5.28 14.80 -4.29
N LEU A 120 -4.71 13.82 -3.59
CA LEU A 120 -3.37 13.88 -3.02
C LEU A 120 -2.30 14.03 -4.11
N ASN A 121 -2.39 13.23 -5.19
CA ASN A 121 -1.51 13.35 -6.35
C ASN A 121 -1.60 14.76 -6.95
N GLN A 122 -2.79 15.30 -7.19
CA GLN A 122 -3.00 16.65 -7.71
C GLN A 122 -2.36 17.71 -6.79
N SER A 123 -2.49 17.55 -5.47
CA SER A 123 -1.89 18.48 -4.49
C SER A 123 -0.35 18.45 -4.57
N VAL A 124 0.26 17.27 -4.68
CA VAL A 124 1.70 17.11 -4.86
C VAL A 124 2.16 17.74 -6.19
N LYS A 125 1.47 17.43 -7.28
CA LYS A 125 1.83 17.97 -8.61
C LYS A 125 1.64 19.49 -8.70
N ALA A 126 0.73 20.08 -7.95
CA ALA A 126 0.54 21.53 -7.90
C ALA A 126 1.74 22.26 -7.28
N VAL A 127 2.41 21.67 -6.28
CA VAL A 127 3.59 22.28 -5.61
C VAL A 127 4.91 21.81 -6.21
N LYS A 128 4.97 20.58 -6.73
CA LYS A 128 6.17 19.99 -7.32
C LYS A 128 5.80 19.15 -8.56
N PRO A 129 5.64 19.78 -9.74
CA PRO A 129 5.10 19.10 -10.94
C PRO A 129 5.88 17.86 -11.39
N HIS A 130 7.19 17.81 -11.11
CA HIS A 130 8.06 16.70 -11.51
C HIS A 130 8.25 15.64 -10.42
N ALA A 131 7.64 15.81 -9.23
CA ALA A 131 7.74 14.81 -8.18
C ALA A 131 7.11 13.49 -8.62
N ILE A 132 7.82 12.39 -8.40
CA ILE A 132 7.31 11.06 -8.69
C ILE A 132 6.33 10.66 -7.57
N PHE A 133 5.09 10.37 -7.94
CA PHE A 133 4.09 9.84 -7.04
C PHE A 133 4.02 8.31 -7.22
N SER A 134 4.78 7.60 -6.40
CA SER A 134 4.95 6.16 -6.47
C SER A 134 4.01 5.42 -5.52
N ILE A 135 3.54 4.25 -5.92
CA ILE A 135 2.72 3.39 -5.07
C ILE A 135 3.31 1.98 -5.00
N SER A 136 3.29 1.38 -3.81
CA SER A 136 3.80 0.02 -3.57
C SER A 136 2.76 -0.86 -2.85
N PRO A 137 1.66 -1.20 -3.52
CA PRO A 137 0.60 -2.04 -2.96
C PRO A 137 0.94 -3.54 -3.04
N ASN A 138 0.11 -4.35 -2.40
CA ASN A 138 0.06 -5.79 -2.66
C ASN A 138 -0.48 -6.09 -4.09
N TYR A 139 -0.38 -7.36 -4.54
CA TYR A 139 -0.99 -7.78 -5.80
C TYR A 139 -2.50 -7.52 -5.81
N TYR A 140 -3.05 -7.16 -6.97
CA TYR A 140 -4.33 -6.47 -7.12
C TYR A 140 -5.51 -7.12 -6.39
N GLU A 141 -5.73 -8.41 -6.60
CA GLU A 141 -6.89 -9.09 -5.99
C GLU A 141 -6.89 -8.99 -4.46
N PHE A 142 -5.73 -9.15 -3.83
CA PHE A 142 -5.56 -9.03 -2.38
C PHE A 142 -5.70 -7.57 -1.93
N ALA A 143 -4.99 -6.66 -2.59
CA ALA A 143 -5.03 -5.24 -2.29
C ALA A 143 -6.46 -4.68 -2.37
N TYR A 144 -7.21 -5.01 -3.42
CA TYR A 144 -8.58 -4.54 -3.60
C TYR A 144 -9.55 -5.12 -2.56
N LYS A 145 -9.55 -6.45 -2.38
CA LYS A 145 -10.52 -7.14 -1.51
C LYS A 145 -10.25 -6.92 -0.02
N HIS A 146 -8.98 -6.94 0.39
CA HIS A 146 -8.62 -6.94 1.80
C HIS A 146 -8.15 -5.59 2.32
N HIS A 147 -7.67 -4.71 1.42
CA HIS A 147 -7.11 -3.40 1.76
C HIS A 147 -7.79 -2.23 1.07
N LEU A 148 -8.84 -2.47 0.26
CA LEU A 148 -9.58 -1.44 -0.45
C LEU A 148 -8.70 -0.55 -1.36
N GLN A 149 -7.53 -1.08 -1.78
CA GLN A 149 -6.60 -0.41 -2.69
C GLN A 149 -6.93 -0.79 -4.13
N ASP A 150 -7.73 0.01 -4.81
CA ASP A 150 -8.00 -0.13 -6.24
C ASP A 150 -6.89 0.55 -7.06
N TRP A 151 -5.65 0.06 -6.87
CA TRP A 151 -4.47 0.67 -7.49
C TRP A 151 -4.52 0.61 -9.03
N LEU A 152 -5.21 -0.34 -9.63
CA LEU A 152 -5.38 -0.38 -11.08
C LEU A 152 -6.21 0.81 -11.57
N THR A 153 -7.27 1.18 -10.85
CA THR A 153 -8.02 2.40 -11.12
C THR A 153 -7.17 3.65 -10.90
N TRP A 154 -6.27 3.68 -9.90
CA TRP A 154 -5.34 4.81 -9.71
C TRP A 154 -4.41 4.98 -10.91
N VAL A 155 -3.87 3.88 -11.46
CA VAL A 155 -3.07 3.88 -12.70
C VAL A 155 -3.90 4.36 -13.89
N ARG A 156 -5.14 3.90 -14.03
CA ARG A 156 -6.05 4.30 -15.12
C ARG A 156 -6.42 5.78 -15.11
N LEU A 157 -6.47 6.38 -13.92
CA LEU A 157 -6.79 7.79 -13.68
C LEU A 157 -5.54 8.69 -13.65
N ASP A 158 -4.37 8.19 -14.02
CA ASP A 158 -3.09 8.89 -13.95
C ASP A 158 -2.80 9.48 -12.56
N SER A 159 -3.26 8.78 -11.50
CA SER A 159 -3.08 9.17 -10.10
C SER A 159 -1.82 8.55 -9.48
N ALA A 160 -1.00 7.88 -10.27
CA ALA A 160 0.32 7.35 -9.89
C ALA A 160 1.26 7.42 -11.10
N ASP A 161 2.53 7.74 -10.84
CA ASP A 161 3.58 7.80 -11.86
C ASP A 161 4.41 6.52 -11.91
N GLU A 162 4.42 5.74 -10.85
CA GLU A 162 5.20 4.51 -10.70
C GLU A 162 4.43 3.50 -9.82
N LEU A 163 4.54 2.23 -10.18
CA LEU A 163 3.95 1.12 -9.43
C LEU A 163 5.02 0.09 -9.08
N ILE A 164 5.17 -0.24 -7.79
CA ILE A 164 6.06 -1.31 -7.30
C ILE A 164 5.20 -2.33 -6.53
N VAL A 165 4.75 -3.38 -7.21
CA VAL A 165 3.86 -4.38 -6.60
C VAL A 165 4.62 -5.29 -5.66
N GLN A 166 4.17 -5.42 -4.41
CA GLN A 166 4.73 -6.33 -3.41
C GLN A 166 4.34 -7.77 -3.73
N VAL A 167 5.26 -8.56 -4.29
CA VAL A 167 5.06 -9.97 -4.59
C VAL A 167 5.87 -10.84 -3.64
N TYR A 168 5.47 -10.87 -2.37
CA TYR A 168 6.17 -11.61 -1.32
C TYR A 168 5.76 -13.08 -1.34
N ARG A 169 6.49 -13.90 -2.10
CA ARG A 169 6.25 -15.34 -2.27
C ARG A 169 7.54 -16.12 -2.08
N SER A 170 7.46 -17.23 -1.36
CA SER A 170 8.58 -18.15 -1.17
C SER A 170 8.74 -19.16 -2.30
N ASN A 171 7.67 -19.41 -3.05
CA ASN A 171 7.64 -20.35 -4.19
C ASN A 171 7.68 -19.57 -5.50
N LEU A 172 8.60 -19.96 -6.41
CA LEU A 172 8.82 -19.28 -7.70
C LEU A 172 7.59 -19.39 -8.61
N GLU A 173 6.88 -20.52 -8.65
CA GLU A 173 5.67 -20.70 -9.46
C GLU A 173 4.58 -19.71 -9.03
N SER A 174 4.31 -19.63 -7.72
CA SER A 174 3.33 -18.69 -7.19
C SER A 174 3.76 -17.22 -7.34
N PHE A 175 5.08 -16.96 -7.39
CA PHE A 175 5.63 -15.64 -7.69
C PHE A 175 5.35 -15.25 -9.14
N VAL A 176 5.71 -16.12 -10.09
CA VAL A 176 5.49 -15.90 -11.53
C VAL A 176 3.99 -15.79 -11.88
N ASP A 177 3.11 -16.55 -11.21
CA ASP A 177 1.66 -16.38 -11.36
C ASP A 177 1.21 -14.93 -11.12
N LYS A 178 1.81 -14.22 -10.16
CA LYS A 178 1.47 -12.81 -9.89
C LYS A 178 2.03 -11.86 -10.94
N LEU A 179 3.19 -12.15 -11.52
CA LEU A 179 3.75 -11.35 -12.61
C LEU A 179 2.88 -11.43 -13.88
N ASN A 180 2.30 -12.60 -14.12
CA ASN A 180 1.51 -12.87 -15.32
C ASN A 180 0.04 -12.41 -15.23
N ARG A 181 -0.34 -11.67 -14.19
CA ARG A 181 -1.71 -11.18 -14.04
C ARG A 181 -2.02 -10.03 -15.02
N PRO A 182 -3.25 -9.99 -15.57
CA PRO A 182 -3.64 -8.95 -16.54
C PRO A 182 -3.50 -7.54 -15.98
N GLU A 183 -3.71 -7.35 -14.68
CA GLU A 183 -3.55 -6.06 -14.00
C GLU A 183 -2.10 -5.56 -14.04
N MET A 184 -1.14 -6.47 -13.88
CA MET A 184 0.29 -6.15 -14.01
C MET A 184 0.65 -5.73 -15.44
N GLN A 185 0.16 -6.47 -16.41
CA GLN A 185 0.39 -6.20 -17.84
C GLN A 185 -0.23 -4.85 -18.26
N GLU A 186 -1.44 -4.56 -17.79
CA GLU A 186 -2.10 -3.28 -18.06
C GLU A 186 -1.33 -2.11 -17.43
N ALA A 187 -0.90 -2.23 -16.18
CA ALA A 187 -0.13 -1.20 -15.49
C ALA A 187 1.21 -0.93 -16.19
N GLN A 188 1.95 -1.98 -16.57
CA GLN A 188 3.23 -1.88 -17.26
C GLN A 188 3.13 -1.14 -18.61
N GLN A 189 1.97 -1.23 -19.29
CA GLN A 189 1.73 -0.50 -20.54
C GLN A 189 1.51 1.01 -20.34
N LYS A 190 1.22 1.43 -19.11
CA LYS A 190 0.85 2.82 -18.79
C LYS A 190 1.93 3.57 -18.03
N ILE A 191 2.53 2.95 -17.04
CA ILE A 191 3.52 3.58 -16.16
C ILE A 191 4.70 2.63 -15.88
N PRO A 192 5.88 3.16 -15.49
CA PRO A 192 6.96 2.37 -14.96
C PRO A 192 6.46 1.42 -13.85
N THR A 193 6.67 0.14 -14.06
CA THR A 193 6.15 -0.89 -13.17
C THR A 193 7.27 -1.83 -12.73
N GLY A 194 7.36 -2.08 -11.45
CA GLY A 194 8.33 -2.95 -10.82
C GLY A 194 7.70 -3.89 -9.79
N VAL A 195 8.53 -4.74 -9.24
CA VAL A 195 8.14 -5.77 -8.26
C VAL A 195 9.02 -5.68 -7.03
N GLY A 196 8.37 -5.60 -5.87
CA GLY A 196 9.00 -5.75 -4.58
C GLY A 196 9.23 -7.23 -4.27
N ILE A 197 10.49 -7.62 -4.13
CA ILE A 197 10.92 -8.96 -3.74
C ILE A 197 11.28 -8.94 -2.25
N MET A 198 10.67 -9.84 -1.47
CA MET A 198 11.06 -10.02 -0.07
C MET A 198 12.37 -10.79 0.03
N THR A 199 13.40 -10.14 0.55
CA THR A 199 14.74 -10.72 0.72
C THR A 199 14.94 -11.43 2.07
N GLY A 200 13.89 -11.49 2.86
CA GLY A 200 13.81 -12.14 4.16
C GLY A 200 13.22 -11.26 5.23
N LEU A 201 13.03 -11.85 6.38
CA LEU A 201 12.74 -11.20 7.66
C LEU A 201 13.82 -11.63 8.64
N ARG A 202 14.02 -10.86 9.73
CA ARG A 202 15.05 -11.14 10.74
C ARG A 202 15.06 -12.60 11.22
N ASN A 203 13.86 -13.19 11.39
CA ASN A 203 13.68 -14.57 11.86
C ASN A 203 13.31 -15.55 10.72
N ASN A 204 13.31 -15.09 9.48
CA ASN A 204 13.00 -15.90 8.32
C ASN A 204 13.80 -15.42 7.10
N PRO A 205 15.13 -15.69 7.10
CA PRO A 205 16.00 -15.25 6.03
C PRO A 205 15.73 -16.01 4.73
N VAL A 206 15.90 -15.33 3.58
CA VAL A 206 15.71 -15.92 2.24
C VAL A 206 17.06 -16.18 1.57
N PRO A 207 17.31 -17.40 1.06
CA PRO A 207 18.54 -17.73 0.35
C PRO A 207 18.72 -16.89 -0.92
N ILE A 208 19.98 -16.54 -1.21
CA ILE A 208 20.30 -15.72 -2.39
C ILE A 208 19.87 -16.37 -3.71
N GLN A 209 19.89 -17.68 -3.80
CA GLN A 209 19.45 -18.40 -5.00
C GLN A 209 17.96 -18.18 -5.30
N GLN A 210 17.11 -18.14 -4.28
CA GLN A 210 15.69 -17.82 -4.44
C GLN A 210 15.52 -16.37 -4.93
N ILE A 211 16.23 -15.41 -4.34
CA ILE A 211 16.21 -14.01 -4.74
C ILE A 211 16.62 -13.88 -6.21
N LYS A 212 17.72 -14.52 -6.61
CA LYS A 212 18.20 -14.50 -8.01
C LYS A 212 17.17 -15.08 -8.98
N SER A 213 16.54 -16.19 -8.64
CA SER A 213 15.50 -16.80 -9.49
C SER A 213 14.29 -15.86 -9.64
N GLN A 214 13.92 -15.15 -8.59
CA GLN A 214 12.83 -14.16 -8.65
C GLN A 214 13.25 -12.92 -9.47
N VAL A 215 14.47 -12.41 -9.29
CA VAL A 215 15.02 -11.30 -10.09
C VAL A 215 15.02 -11.65 -11.57
N GLN A 216 15.52 -12.85 -11.92
CA GLN A 216 15.52 -13.31 -13.30
C GLN A 216 14.11 -13.37 -13.89
N ALA A 217 13.15 -13.94 -13.13
CA ALA A 217 11.76 -13.97 -13.57
C ALA A 217 11.19 -12.57 -13.81
N VAL A 218 11.45 -11.61 -12.90
CA VAL A 218 10.99 -10.21 -13.07
C VAL A 218 11.58 -9.58 -14.33
N GLN A 219 12.88 -9.81 -14.60
CA GLN A 219 13.57 -9.31 -15.80
C GLN A 219 13.00 -9.91 -17.10
N GLU A 220 12.65 -11.20 -17.11
CA GLU A 220 12.01 -11.88 -18.26
C GLU A 220 10.65 -11.24 -18.62
N TYR A 221 9.94 -10.66 -17.64
CA TYR A 221 8.71 -9.88 -17.86
C TYR A 221 8.98 -8.40 -18.20
N GLY A 222 10.23 -7.95 -18.23
CA GLY A 222 10.58 -6.55 -18.51
C GLY A 222 10.17 -5.59 -17.39
N LEU A 223 10.06 -6.08 -16.15
CA LEU A 223 9.67 -5.31 -14.98
C LEU A 223 10.90 -4.83 -14.18
N GLY A 224 10.75 -3.73 -13.44
CA GLY A 224 11.73 -3.26 -12.47
C GLY A 224 11.78 -4.13 -11.21
N VAL A 225 12.89 -4.05 -10.47
CA VAL A 225 13.09 -4.79 -9.21
C VAL A 225 13.33 -3.83 -8.07
N ALA A 226 12.63 -4.05 -6.95
CA ALA A 226 12.89 -3.45 -5.65
C ALA A 226 13.05 -4.56 -4.60
N PHE A 227 13.89 -4.33 -3.59
CA PHE A 227 14.12 -5.31 -2.53
C PHE A 227 13.52 -4.83 -1.20
N PHE A 228 12.78 -5.69 -0.55
CA PHE A 228 12.31 -5.49 0.82
C PHE A 228 13.00 -6.52 1.73
N TYR A 229 13.87 -6.10 2.56
CA TYR A 229 14.42 -4.78 2.85
C TYR A 229 15.95 -4.87 2.99
N TYR A 230 16.64 -3.72 3.16
CA TYR A 230 18.11 -3.63 3.12
C TYR A 230 18.81 -4.60 4.08
N GLU A 231 18.41 -4.60 5.37
CA GLU A 231 19.08 -5.44 6.37
C GLU A 231 18.86 -6.93 6.10
N SER A 232 17.68 -7.34 5.60
CA SER A 232 17.45 -8.74 5.24
C SER A 232 18.20 -9.17 3.99
N LEU A 233 18.51 -8.23 3.10
CA LEU A 233 19.31 -8.52 1.93
C LEU A 233 20.78 -8.76 2.29
N TRP A 234 21.31 -8.06 3.29
CA TRP A 234 22.75 -8.05 3.59
C TRP A 234 23.12 -8.60 4.97
N GLU A 235 22.41 -8.19 6.04
CA GLU A 235 22.82 -8.47 7.42
C GLU A 235 22.17 -9.73 7.99
N TYR A 236 20.88 -9.97 7.69
CA TYR A 236 20.12 -11.13 8.19
C TYR A 236 20.06 -12.27 7.17
N ALA A 237 21.06 -12.34 6.31
CA ALA A 237 21.12 -13.34 5.26
C ALA A 237 21.61 -14.70 5.80
N PRO A 238 21.18 -15.83 5.19
CA PRO A 238 21.68 -17.14 5.58
C PRO A 238 23.10 -17.38 5.07
N GLU A 239 23.54 -16.68 3.99
CA GLU A 239 24.87 -16.78 3.44
C GLU A 239 25.77 -15.65 3.95
N PRO A 240 27.12 -15.85 3.95
CA PRO A 240 28.08 -14.79 4.24
C PRO A 240 27.93 -13.59 3.27
N LEU A 241 28.09 -12.37 3.80
CA LEU A 241 27.96 -11.12 3.04
C LEU A 241 28.81 -11.12 1.76
N ALA A 242 30.06 -11.56 1.84
CA ALA A 242 30.99 -11.63 0.69
C ALA A 242 30.43 -12.53 -0.43
N HIS A 243 29.79 -13.64 -0.08
CA HIS A 243 29.13 -14.49 -1.06
C HIS A 243 27.94 -13.78 -1.70
N ARG A 244 27.08 -13.13 -0.90
CA ARG A 244 25.94 -12.37 -1.43
C ARG A 244 26.35 -11.26 -2.38
N LEU A 245 27.33 -10.44 -1.98
CA LEU A 245 27.85 -9.36 -2.82
C LEU A 245 28.35 -9.88 -4.18
N SER A 246 29.06 -11.03 -4.21
CA SER A 246 29.53 -11.63 -5.46
C SER A 246 28.41 -12.11 -6.40
N GLN A 247 27.16 -12.18 -5.94
CA GLN A 247 26.02 -12.60 -6.78
C GLN A 247 25.33 -11.43 -7.49
N PHE A 248 25.66 -10.19 -7.13
CA PHE A 248 25.13 -8.94 -7.71
C PHE A 248 26.18 -8.19 -8.56
N SER A 249 27.40 -8.73 -8.65
CA SER A 249 28.51 -8.18 -9.44
C SER A 249 28.49 -8.68 -10.90
#